data_97900fd9ba75b27fc2cae228a65bf32f
#
_entry.id   97900fd9ba75b27fc2cae228a65bf32f
#
_cell.length_a   1.000
_cell.length_b   1.000
_cell.length_c   1.000
_cell.angle_alpha   90.00
_cell.angle_beta   90.00
_cell.angle_gamma   90.00
#
_symmetry.space_group_name_H-M   'P 1'
#
loop_
_entity.id
_entity.type
_entity.pdbx_description
1 polymer ?
#
loop_
_entity_poly.entity_id
_entity_poly.type
_entity_poly.pdbx_seq_one_letter_code
_entity_poly.pdbx_strand_id
1 'polypeptide(L)'
;MADGQGTGGGEVVQTPPGRRAARRRWLRPAPLLLGLTVLLAGLAAAHAMLWHWMGGRLEEGFTAWAQSRRAQGWRVEYGTPQRGGWPFSATLRLPDFRLSGGDATLPGGIDWRAPALDLRVVLPRLDELRIEPKGPQRLRLGALELPFAADRLTGLLPLQADVLPRGGEFRVDRLRLGLPGTAADGGPGGLEIRRLEVTLDTRSSATEGESAIALSVQSQSITLPSLSQGRSWPLGPRIETAGLTASLTGPLPVGRVPTRRAEIWRDAGGVLELRDVTLRWGPAAASAAATLALDEALQPMGAGTVRLVGAQEALSMLGAGGVIDARTAETASRMAALLARPGGEGEPPQIELPLTLQDRRLSLARLPVLRLPELVWPVPPGRRDSEE
;
A
#
# COMPACT_ATOMS: atom_id res chain seq x y z
N MET A 1 93.95 64.32 65.57
CA MET A 1 92.88 65.24 65.62
C MET A 1 91.67 64.75 64.86
N ALA A 2 90.61 64.46 65.47
CA ALA A 2 89.18 64.40 65.02
C ALA A 2 88.87 63.33 63.95
N ASP A 3 88.23 62.37 64.33
CA ASP A 3 86.79 62.19 64.50
C ASP A 3 86.05 61.95 63.16
N GLY A 4 85.26 60.94 63.16
CA GLY A 4 84.20 60.84 62.22
C GLY A 4 83.60 59.42 62.09
N GLN A 5 82.71 59.14 62.91
CA GLN A 5 81.71 58.08 62.97
C GLN A 5 81.06 57.90 61.56
N GLY A 6 80.59 56.75 61.27
CA GLY A 6 79.65 56.55 60.18
C GLY A 6 79.04 55.15 60.17
N THR A 7 78.01 55.03 60.74
CA THR A 7 76.86 54.16 60.73
C THR A 7 76.68 53.14 59.60
N GLY A 8 76.51 51.91 60.01
CA GLY A 8 76.10 50.79 59.21
C GLY A 8 74.64 50.90 58.65
N GLY A 9 74.52 50.55 57.44
CA GLY A 9 73.28 50.33 56.78
C GLY A 9 73.14 48.87 56.42
N GLY A 10 72.31 48.14 57.25
CA GLY A 10 71.99 46.76 56.92
C GLY A 10 71.02 46.71 55.78
N GLU A 11 71.48 46.11 54.70
CA GLU A 11 70.66 45.84 53.53
C GLU A 11 69.80 44.59 53.82
N VAL A 12 68.52 44.85 54.00
CA VAL A 12 67.54 43.76 54.17
C VAL A 12 67.29 43.18 52.80
N VAL A 13 67.86 42.01 52.53
CA VAL A 13 67.53 41.17 51.35
C VAL A 13 66.13 40.66 51.53
N GLN A 14 65.18 41.31 50.86
CA GLN A 14 63.82 40.79 50.68
C GLN A 14 63.82 39.60 49.75
N THR A 15 63.64 38.40 50.30
CA THR A 15 63.40 37.17 49.54
C THR A 15 62.01 37.28 48.88
N PRO A 16 61.84 37.15 47.53
CA PRO A 16 60.54 37.19 46.90
C PRO A 16 59.73 35.94 47.32
N PRO A 17 58.40 36.09 47.54
CA PRO A 17 57.54 34.97 47.92
C PRO A 17 57.49 33.93 46.79
N GLY A 18 57.90 32.70 47.14
CA GLY A 18 57.90 31.55 46.24
C GLY A 18 56.55 31.38 45.56
N ARG A 19 56.51 31.55 44.24
CA ARG A 19 55.38 31.17 43.41
C ARG A 19 55.12 29.67 43.64
N ARG A 20 54.11 29.36 44.40
CA ARG A 20 53.51 28.03 44.47
C ARG A 20 53.06 27.70 43.04
N ALA A 21 53.85 26.92 42.30
CA ALA A 21 53.46 26.33 41.06
C ALA A 21 52.22 25.47 41.34
N ALA A 22 51.03 25.99 40.92
CA ALA A 22 49.80 25.21 40.90
C ALA A 22 50.11 23.98 40.00
N ARG A 23 50.38 22.86 40.64
CA ARG A 23 50.42 21.57 39.95
C ARG A 23 49.06 21.38 39.32
N ARG A 24 48.89 21.83 38.03
CA ARG A 24 47.81 21.37 37.16
C ARG A 24 47.88 19.84 37.23
N ARG A 25 46.98 19.25 38.00
CA ARG A 25 46.67 17.83 37.88
C ARG A 25 46.21 17.61 36.46
N TRP A 26 47.07 17.29 35.59
CA TRP A 26 46.76 16.71 34.31
C TRP A 26 46.01 15.42 34.65
N LEU A 27 44.67 15.50 34.59
CA LEU A 27 43.84 14.31 34.59
C LEU A 27 44.39 13.40 33.56
N ARG A 28 45.04 12.31 33.98
CA ARG A 28 45.60 11.32 33.13
C ARG A 28 44.48 10.85 32.21
N PRO A 29 44.55 11.05 30.86
CA PRO A 29 43.41 10.71 29.96
C PRO A 29 43.18 9.19 29.91
N ALA A 30 44.14 8.39 30.35
CA ALA A 30 44.08 6.94 30.30
C ALA A 30 42.83 6.32 31.01
N PRO A 31 42.48 6.67 32.28
CA PRO A 31 41.26 6.08 32.91
C PRO A 31 39.98 6.54 32.26
N LEU A 32 39.90 7.79 31.75
CA LEU A 32 38.75 8.27 31.00
C LEU A 32 38.59 7.57 29.65
N LEU A 33 39.71 7.34 28.93
CA LEU A 33 39.68 6.57 27.69
C LEU A 33 39.29 5.12 27.94
N LEU A 34 39.82 4.49 29.00
CA LEU A 34 39.44 3.13 29.38
C LEU A 34 37.93 3.06 29.73
N GLY A 35 37.43 3.99 30.53
CA GLY A 35 36.00 4.07 30.87
C GLY A 35 35.10 4.25 29.65
N LEU A 36 35.50 5.13 28.73
CA LEU A 36 34.79 5.33 27.45
C LEU A 36 34.81 4.06 26.59
N THR A 37 35.98 3.37 26.49
CA THR A 37 36.09 2.13 25.73
C THR A 37 35.18 1.04 26.30
N VAL A 38 35.14 0.86 27.62
CA VAL A 38 34.29 -0.11 28.28
C VAL A 38 32.81 0.24 28.07
N LEU A 39 32.47 1.52 28.16
CA LEU A 39 31.08 1.97 27.89
C LEU A 39 30.66 1.68 26.44
N LEU A 40 31.51 2.01 25.46
CA LEU A 40 31.25 1.75 24.05
C LEU A 40 31.16 0.26 23.75
N ALA A 41 32.02 -0.55 24.34
CA ALA A 41 31.95 -2.01 24.21
C ALA A 41 30.67 -2.57 24.83
N GLY A 42 30.24 -2.06 25.97
CA GLY A 42 28.97 -2.44 26.60
C GLY A 42 27.75 -2.05 25.74
N LEU A 43 27.75 -0.85 25.16
CA LEU A 43 26.71 -0.41 24.23
C LEU A 43 26.68 -1.26 22.96
N ALA A 44 27.84 -1.57 22.41
CA ALA A 44 27.94 -2.44 21.22
C ALA A 44 27.45 -3.86 21.50
N ALA A 45 27.78 -4.42 22.67
CA ALA A 45 27.29 -5.72 23.09
C ALA A 45 25.78 -5.73 23.30
N ALA A 46 25.23 -4.71 23.99
CA ALA A 46 23.79 -4.56 24.19
C ALA A 46 23.04 -4.41 22.85
N HIS A 47 23.60 -3.61 21.93
CA HIS A 47 23.06 -3.44 20.57
C HIS A 47 23.09 -4.75 19.77
N ALA A 48 24.17 -5.50 19.83
CA ALA A 48 24.28 -6.81 19.16
C ALA A 48 23.27 -7.82 19.73
N MET A 49 23.09 -7.82 21.04
CA MET A 49 22.12 -8.69 21.72
C MET A 49 20.69 -8.34 21.31
N LEU A 50 20.35 -7.05 21.27
CA LEU A 50 19.04 -6.56 20.81
C LEU A 50 18.80 -6.99 19.36
N TRP A 51 19.77 -6.77 18.48
CA TRP A 51 19.65 -7.17 17.08
C TRP A 51 19.43 -8.68 16.91
N HIS A 52 20.19 -9.49 17.64
CA HIS A 52 20.03 -10.95 17.60
C HIS A 52 18.68 -11.41 18.10
N TRP A 53 18.18 -10.81 19.19
CA TRP A 53 16.85 -11.05 19.73
C TRP A 53 15.75 -10.67 18.74
N MET A 54 15.85 -9.48 18.12
CA MET A 54 14.90 -9.04 17.09
C MET A 54 14.85 -9.99 15.90
N GLY A 55 16.01 -10.45 15.41
CA GLY A 55 16.07 -11.41 14.31
C GLY A 55 15.42 -12.75 14.66
N GLY A 56 15.59 -13.23 15.89
CA GLY A 56 14.92 -14.42 16.41
C GLY A 56 13.39 -14.24 16.45
N ARG A 57 12.92 -13.14 17.03
CA ARG A 57 11.49 -12.83 17.10
C ARG A 57 10.82 -12.70 15.73
N LEU A 58 11.53 -12.10 14.77
CA LEU A 58 11.03 -11.95 13.41
C LEU A 58 10.86 -13.32 12.72
N GLU A 59 11.81 -14.23 12.91
CA GLU A 59 11.75 -15.59 12.36
C GLU A 59 10.67 -16.44 13.04
N GLU A 60 10.56 -16.37 14.37
CA GLU A 60 9.51 -17.03 15.15
C GLU A 60 8.11 -16.56 14.70
N GLY A 61 7.93 -15.24 14.62
CA GLY A 61 6.67 -14.64 14.21
C GLY A 61 6.26 -15.02 12.78
N PHE A 62 7.21 -15.00 11.85
CA PHE A 62 6.95 -15.46 10.48
C PHE A 62 6.61 -16.95 10.44
N THR A 63 7.33 -17.79 11.18
CA THR A 63 7.07 -19.23 11.23
C THR A 63 5.68 -19.53 11.80
N ALA A 64 5.30 -18.86 12.87
CA ALA A 64 3.96 -18.99 13.46
C ALA A 64 2.85 -18.55 12.46
N TRP A 65 3.07 -17.44 11.76
CA TRP A 65 2.17 -16.98 10.71
C TRP A 65 2.05 -18.00 9.57
N ALA A 66 3.17 -18.54 9.09
CA ALA A 66 3.19 -19.53 8.01
C ALA A 66 2.45 -20.82 8.42
N GLN A 67 2.65 -21.28 9.66
CA GLN A 67 1.94 -22.44 10.20
C GLN A 67 0.44 -22.20 10.30
N SER A 68 0.04 -21.01 10.80
CA SER A 68 -1.37 -20.61 10.87
C SER A 68 -2.02 -20.59 9.48
N ARG A 69 -1.33 -20.06 8.45
CA ARG A 69 -1.83 -20.07 7.07
C ARG A 69 -1.94 -21.49 6.51
N ARG A 70 -0.95 -22.34 6.76
CA ARG A 70 -1.00 -23.75 6.34
C ARG A 70 -2.17 -24.49 6.99
N ALA A 71 -2.46 -24.24 8.27
CA ALA A 71 -3.62 -24.82 8.96
C ALA A 71 -4.97 -24.33 8.36
N GLN A 72 -4.98 -23.17 7.70
CA GLN A 72 -6.14 -22.63 6.98
C GLN A 72 -6.22 -23.11 5.52
N GLY A 73 -5.37 -24.05 5.09
CA GLY A 73 -5.35 -24.62 3.74
C GLY A 73 -4.51 -23.85 2.73
N TRP A 74 -3.75 -22.84 3.16
CA TRP A 74 -2.77 -22.17 2.29
C TRP A 74 -1.48 -22.96 2.21
N ARG A 75 -0.79 -22.85 1.08
CA ARG A 75 0.58 -23.34 0.90
C ARG A 75 1.53 -22.15 1.00
N VAL A 76 2.47 -22.22 1.93
CA VAL A 76 3.52 -21.21 2.13
C VAL A 76 4.85 -21.92 1.96
N GLU A 77 5.56 -21.63 0.87
CA GLU A 77 6.85 -22.21 0.51
C GLU A 77 7.92 -21.13 0.49
N TYR A 78 9.11 -21.44 0.96
CA TYR A 78 10.27 -20.56 0.93
C TYR A 78 11.55 -21.36 1.15
N GLY A 79 12.68 -20.84 0.64
CA GLY A 79 14.00 -21.42 0.89
C GLY A 79 14.50 -21.16 2.31
N THR A 80 15.75 -21.50 2.58
CA THR A 80 16.35 -21.32 3.91
C THR A 80 16.35 -19.85 4.31
N PRO A 81 15.71 -19.46 5.43
CA PRO A 81 15.68 -18.08 5.90
C PRO A 81 17.09 -17.55 6.20
N GLN A 82 17.36 -16.31 5.83
CA GLN A 82 18.65 -15.66 6.03
C GLN A 82 18.46 -14.41 6.89
N ARG A 83 19.17 -14.33 8.02
CA ARG A 83 19.18 -13.16 8.90
C ARG A 83 20.19 -12.13 8.41
N GLY A 84 19.87 -10.84 8.51
CA GLY A 84 20.73 -9.75 8.09
C GLY A 84 20.31 -8.39 8.64
N GLY A 85 20.85 -7.30 8.04
CA GLY A 85 20.44 -5.93 8.34
C GLY A 85 21.22 -5.19 9.42
N TRP A 86 22.27 -5.85 10.03
CA TRP A 86 23.15 -5.20 10.99
C TRP A 86 23.78 -3.92 10.43
N PRO A 87 23.96 -2.85 11.22
CA PRO A 87 23.56 -2.68 12.63
C PRO A 87 22.17 -2.02 12.81
N PHE A 88 21.54 -1.49 11.76
CA PHE A 88 20.40 -0.57 11.87
C PHE A 88 19.03 -1.24 11.74
N SER A 89 18.99 -2.49 11.36
CA SER A 89 17.73 -3.24 11.20
C SER A 89 17.92 -4.72 11.46
N ALA A 90 16.85 -5.41 11.83
CA ALA A 90 16.76 -6.86 11.73
C ALA A 90 16.01 -7.19 10.44
N THR A 91 16.63 -7.99 9.59
CA THR A 91 16.05 -8.42 8.31
C THR A 91 16.03 -9.94 8.26
N LEU A 92 14.89 -10.49 7.87
CA LEU A 92 14.72 -11.90 7.54
C LEU A 92 14.43 -12.00 6.05
N ARG A 93 15.35 -12.54 5.29
CA ARG A 93 15.18 -12.82 3.86
C ARG A 93 14.70 -14.24 3.66
N LEU A 94 13.62 -14.37 2.89
CA LEU A 94 12.99 -15.62 2.51
C LEU A 94 13.16 -15.82 1.00
N PRO A 95 14.16 -16.58 0.55
CA PRO A 95 14.35 -16.87 -0.88
C PRO A 95 13.20 -17.72 -1.43
N ASP A 96 12.95 -17.63 -2.73
CA ASP A 96 11.98 -18.44 -3.48
C ASP A 96 10.60 -18.49 -2.83
N PHE A 97 10.13 -17.31 -2.40
CA PHE A 97 8.87 -17.20 -1.68
C PHE A 97 7.67 -17.49 -2.57
N ARG A 98 6.77 -18.36 -2.10
CA ARG A 98 5.50 -18.67 -2.75
C ARG A 98 4.38 -18.77 -1.73
N LEU A 99 3.29 -18.11 -2.02
CA LEU A 99 2.03 -18.17 -1.28
C LEU A 99 0.90 -18.57 -2.22
N SER A 100 0.27 -19.71 -2.00
CA SER A 100 -0.84 -20.16 -2.83
C SER A 100 -1.99 -20.73 -1.98
N GLY A 101 -3.22 -20.49 -2.43
CA GLY A 101 -4.42 -20.92 -1.73
C GLY A 101 -5.64 -20.08 -2.11
N GLY A 102 -6.68 -20.13 -1.28
CA GLY A 102 -7.87 -19.30 -1.48
C GLY A 102 -8.85 -19.82 -2.54
N ASP A 103 -8.74 -21.09 -2.95
CA ASP A 103 -9.66 -21.70 -3.92
C ASP A 103 -11.13 -21.62 -3.47
N ALA A 104 -11.38 -21.62 -2.18
CA ALA A 104 -12.71 -21.44 -1.62
C ALA A 104 -13.25 -20.00 -1.73
N THR A 105 -12.37 -19.01 -1.97
CA THR A 105 -12.73 -17.60 -2.07
C THR A 105 -12.74 -17.12 -3.52
N LEU A 106 -11.80 -17.59 -4.31
CA LEU A 106 -11.64 -17.26 -5.72
C LEU A 106 -11.46 -18.55 -6.52
N PRO A 107 -12.33 -18.89 -7.50
CA PRO A 107 -12.17 -20.04 -8.36
C PRO A 107 -10.78 -20.06 -9.02
N GLY A 108 -10.01 -21.15 -8.81
CA GLY A 108 -8.61 -21.25 -9.26
C GLY A 108 -7.59 -20.59 -8.32
N GLY A 109 -8.05 -20.03 -7.20
CA GLY A 109 -7.21 -19.54 -6.11
C GLY A 109 -6.30 -18.36 -6.43
N ILE A 110 -5.40 -18.12 -5.51
CA ILE A 110 -4.34 -17.11 -5.60
C ILE A 110 -2.99 -17.84 -5.54
N ASP A 111 -2.06 -17.51 -6.43
CA ASP A 111 -0.67 -18.00 -6.38
C ASP A 111 0.26 -16.80 -6.61
N TRP A 112 0.95 -16.37 -5.56
CA TRP A 112 1.92 -15.31 -5.61
C TRP A 112 3.32 -15.85 -5.41
N ARG A 113 4.24 -15.46 -6.30
CA ARG A 113 5.65 -15.87 -6.28
C ARG A 113 6.55 -14.65 -6.38
N ALA A 114 7.58 -14.65 -5.54
CA ALA A 114 8.64 -13.66 -5.54
C ALA A 114 10.00 -14.35 -5.38
N PRO A 115 11.05 -13.93 -6.09
CA PRO A 115 12.40 -14.49 -5.94
C PRO A 115 12.94 -14.38 -4.52
N ALA A 116 12.57 -13.32 -3.80
CA ALA A 116 12.82 -13.21 -2.37
C ALA A 116 11.79 -12.27 -1.72
N LEU A 117 11.52 -12.50 -0.45
CA LEU A 117 10.71 -11.64 0.41
C LEU A 117 11.57 -11.22 1.61
N ASP A 118 11.85 -9.93 1.73
CA ASP A 118 12.55 -9.37 2.88
C ASP A 118 11.53 -8.85 3.90
N LEU A 119 11.58 -9.38 5.11
CA LEU A 119 10.87 -8.87 6.27
C LEU A 119 11.86 -8.07 7.10
N ARG A 120 11.54 -6.82 7.43
CA ARG A 120 12.48 -5.92 8.08
C ARG A 120 11.84 -5.12 9.19
N VAL A 121 12.51 -5.05 10.34
CA VAL A 121 12.22 -4.13 11.43
C VAL A 121 13.40 -3.18 11.57
N VAL A 122 13.15 -1.86 11.53
CA VAL A 122 14.19 -0.82 11.50
C VAL A 122 14.22 -0.09 12.83
N LEU A 123 15.41 0.05 13.43
CA LEU A 123 15.60 0.86 14.62
C LEU A 123 15.44 2.36 14.32
N PRO A 124 14.82 3.14 15.18
CA PRO A 124 14.24 2.78 16.49
C PRO A 124 12.77 2.33 16.44
N ARG A 125 12.15 2.21 15.25
CA ARG A 125 10.73 1.84 15.07
C ARG A 125 10.56 0.33 15.14
N LEU A 126 10.37 -0.20 16.35
CA LEU A 126 10.17 -1.63 16.60
C LEU A 126 8.70 -2.07 16.40
N ASP A 127 7.83 -1.13 16.25
CA ASP A 127 6.38 -1.26 16.08
C ASP A 127 5.92 -1.33 14.60
N GLU A 128 6.88 -1.37 13.66
CA GLU A 128 6.60 -1.39 12.23
C GLU A 128 7.37 -2.51 11.53
N LEU A 129 6.64 -3.44 10.89
CA LEU A 129 7.20 -4.45 10.00
C LEU A 129 7.16 -3.93 8.56
N ARG A 130 8.31 -3.92 7.91
CA ARG A 130 8.43 -3.67 6.48
C ARG A 130 8.50 -4.98 5.72
N ILE A 131 7.67 -5.10 4.71
CA ILE A 131 7.62 -6.24 3.79
C ILE A 131 8.08 -5.75 2.43
N GLU A 132 9.18 -6.29 1.93
CA GLU A 132 9.78 -5.86 0.67
C GLU A 132 10.00 -7.09 -0.23
N PRO A 133 9.07 -7.42 -1.13
CA PRO A 133 9.34 -8.41 -2.16
C PRO A 133 10.42 -7.90 -3.13
N LYS A 134 11.32 -8.76 -3.54
CA LYS A 134 12.46 -8.44 -4.41
C LYS A 134 12.34 -9.14 -5.75
N GLY A 135 12.78 -8.44 -6.79
CA GLY A 135 12.84 -8.98 -8.16
C GLY A 135 11.49 -9.03 -8.87
N PRO A 136 11.46 -9.64 -10.06
CA PRO A 136 10.23 -9.84 -10.81
C PRO A 136 9.32 -10.85 -10.13
N GLN A 137 8.04 -10.53 -10.06
CA GLN A 137 7.05 -11.31 -9.35
C GLN A 137 5.99 -11.84 -10.31
N ARG A 138 5.27 -12.85 -9.89
CA ARG A 138 4.11 -13.39 -10.60
C ARG A 138 2.94 -13.55 -9.64
N LEU A 139 1.82 -12.99 -10.01
CA LEU A 139 0.56 -13.14 -9.30
C LEU A 139 -0.44 -13.84 -10.24
N ARG A 140 -0.96 -14.98 -9.83
CA ARG A 140 -2.06 -15.66 -10.51
C ARG A 140 -3.32 -15.51 -9.66
N LEU A 141 -4.37 -15.01 -10.29
CA LEU A 141 -5.70 -14.85 -9.72
C LEU A 141 -6.69 -15.65 -10.56
N GLY A 142 -7.05 -16.84 -10.11
CA GLY A 142 -7.82 -17.76 -10.92
C GLY A 142 -7.11 -18.12 -12.24
N ALA A 143 -7.72 -17.78 -13.37
CA ALA A 143 -7.16 -17.98 -14.69
C ALA A 143 -6.22 -16.85 -15.17
N LEU A 144 -6.22 -15.71 -14.47
CA LEU A 144 -5.43 -14.53 -14.85
C LEU A 144 -4.03 -14.62 -14.24
N GLU A 145 -3.00 -14.63 -15.10
CA GLU A 145 -1.61 -14.55 -14.68
C GLU A 145 -1.05 -13.15 -14.97
N LEU A 146 -0.53 -12.50 -13.95
CA LEU A 146 0.00 -11.15 -13.97
C LEU A 146 1.47 -11.17 -13.54
N PRO A 147 2.41 -11.22 -14.47
CA PRO A 147 3.81 -10.95 -14.17
C PRO A 147 3.96 -9.46 -13.88
N PHE A 148 4.67 -9.11 -12.81
CA PHE A 148 4.91 -7.73 -12.46
C PHE A 148 6.29 -7.52 -11.83
N ALA A 149 6.77 -6.31 -11.93
CA ALA A 149 7.99 -5.85 -11.27
C ALA A 149 7.82 -4.40 -10.83
N ALA A 150 8.48 -4.03 -9.75
CA ALA A 150 8.53 -2.66 -9.28
C ALA A 150 9.97 -2.29 -8.93
N ASP A 151 10.33 -1.01 -9.08
CA ASP A 151 11.63 -0.54 -8.62
C ASP A 151 11.70 -0.56 -7.10
N ARG A 152 10.59 -0.24 -6.44
CA ARG A 152 10.39 -0.40 -5.00
C ARG A 152 8.96 -0.83 -4.71
N LEU A 153 8.82 -1.88 -3.91
CA LEU A 153 7.56 -2.28 -3.33
C LEU A 153 7.78 -2.45 -1.83
N THR A 154 7.09 -1.69 -1.03
CA THR A 154 7.20 -1.72 0.43
C THR A 154 5.81 -1.79 1.04
N GLY A 155 5.56 -2.83 1.82
CA GLY A 155 4.43 -2.94 2.71
C GLY A 155 4.85 -2.53 4.12
N LEU A 156 4.07 -1.73 4.79
CA LEU A 156 4.24 -1.31 6.18
C LEU A 156 3.09 -1.88 7.00
N LEU A 157 3.40 -2.72 7.96
CA LEU A 157 2.42 -3.32 8.86
C LEU A 157 2.71 -2.89 10.30
N PRO A 158 1.74 -2.30 11.02
CA PRO A 158 1.91 -2.00 12.43
C PRO A 158 2.02 -3.31 13.22
N LEU A 159 3.05 -3.42 14.06
CA LEU A 159 3.25 -4.53 14.98
C LEU A 159 2.71 -4.13 16.35
N GLN A 160 1.74 -4.88 16.84
CA GLN A 160 1.25 -4.78 18.21
C GLN A 160 1.48 -6.11 18.90
N ALA A 161 1.89 -6.08 20.16
CA ALA A 161 2.08 -7.30 20.93
C ALA A 161 0.77 -8.11 20.98
N ASP A 162 0.86 -9.38 20.62
CA ASP A 162 -0.23 -10.37 20.68
C ASP A 162 -1.49 -10.03 19.83
N VAL A 163 -1.39 -9.07 18.92
CA VAL A 163 -2.48 -8.69 18.02
C VAL A 163 -2.02 -8.78 16.57
N LEU A 164 -2.80 -9.49 15.73
CA LEU A 164 -2.56 -9.49 14.28
C LEU A 164 -2.71 -8.07 13.74
N PRO A 165 -1.87 -7.65 12.77
CA PRO A 165 -1.97 -6.34 12.15
C PRO A 165 -3.40 -6.10 11.64
N ARG A 166 -4.00 -4.99 12.07
CA ARG A 166 -5.37 -4.60 11.69
C ARG A 166 -5.42 -3.83 10.38
N GLY A 167 -4.26 -3.53 9.82
CA GLY A 167 -4.16 -2.78 8.59
C GLY A 167 -2.74 -2.76 8.08
N GLY A 168 -2.51 -2.06 6.98
CA GLY A 168 -1.21 -1.88 6.38
C GLY A 168 -1.23 -0.83 5.29
N GLU A 169 -0.07 -0.32 4.99
CA GLU A 169 0.17 0.62 3.91
C GLU A 169 1.14 0.00 2.92
N PHE A 170 0.79 0.04 1.63
CA PHE A 170 1.64 -0.44 0.56
C PHE A 170 2.00 0.73 -0.34
N ARG A 171 3.28 0.91 -0.59
CA ARG A 171 3.83 1.91 -1.51
C ARG A 171 4.61 1.21 -2.59
N VAL A 172 4.28 1.56 -3.83
CA VAL A 172 4.91 0.97 -5.00
C VAL A 172 5.41 2.09 -5.91
N ASP A 173 6.70 2.08 -6.20
CA ASP A 173 7.32 2.99 -7.15
C ASP A 173 7.61 2.22 -8.43
N ARG A 174 7.17 2.77 -9.55
CA ARG A 174 7.32 2.28 -10.91
C ARG A 174 6.94 0.80 -11.05
N LEU A 175 5.64 0.53 -10.82
CA LEU A 175 5.06 -0.78 -11.05
C LEU A 175 4.90 -1.02 -12.56
N ARG A 176 5.45 -2.11 -13.04
CA ARG A 176 5.31 -2.60 -14.41
C ARG A 176 4.54 -3.90 -14.40
N LEU A 177 3.41 -3.92 -15.06
CA LEU A 177 2.50 -5.07 -15.16
C LEU A 177 2.53 -5.61 -16.58
N GLY A 178 2.84 -6.87 -16.74
CA GLY A 178 2.66 -7.59 -18.01
C GLY A 178 1.20 -7.96 -18.18
N LEU A 179 0.58 -7.52 -19.27
CA LEU A 179 -0.80 -7.86 -19.60
C LEU A 179 -0.85 -8.98 -20.64
N PRO A 180 -1.76 -9.96 -20.51
CA PRO A 180 -1.94 -11.01 -21.52
C PRO A 180 -2.25 -10.39 -22.90
N GLY A 181 -1.56 -10.84 -23.93
CA GLY A 181 -1.81 -10.40 -25.31
C GLY A 181 -1.12 -9.11 -25.76
N THR A 182 -0.36 -8.42 -24.88
CA THR A 182 0.36 -7.19 -25.25
C THR A 182 1.83 -7.40 -25.63
N ALA A 183 2.38 -8.58 -25.40
CA ALA A 183 3.81 -8.88 -25.57
C ALA A 183 4.21 -9.50 -26.91
N ALA A 184 3.31 -9.62 -27.90
CA ALA A 184 3.58 -10.38 -29.13
C ALA A 184 4.60 -9.72 -30.07
N ASP A 185 4.83 -8.40 -29.99
CA ASP A 185 5.62 -7.67 -31.00
C ASP A 185 6.87 -6.94 -30.43
N GLY A 186 7.42 -7.40 -29.30
CA GLY A 186 8.72 -6.89 -28.81
C GLY A 186 8.73 -5.44 -28.31
N GLY A 187 7.58 -4.79 -28.22
CA GLY A 187 7.43 -3.47 -27.60
C GLY A 187 7.26 -3.55 -26.09
N PRO A 188 7.32 -2.42 -25.36
CA PRO A 188 6.98 -2.36 -23.93
C PRO A 188 5.48 -2.62 -23.75
N GLY A 189 5.11 -3.92 -23.78
CA GLY A 189 3.75 -4.42 -23.83
C GLY A 189 3.04 -4.44 -22.48
N GLY A 190 3.37 -3.56 -21.55
CA GLY A 190 2.82 -3.57 -20.21
C GLY A 190 2.24 -2.23 -19.79
N LEU A 191 1.44 -2.27 -18.72
CA LEU A 191 0.98 -1.10 -17.99
C LEU A 191 2.08 -0.66 -17.02
N GLU A 192 2.44 0.62 -17.01
CA GLU A 192 3.36 1.17 -16.01
C GLU A 192 2.63 2.19 -15.12
N ILE A 193 2.75 2.02 -13.80
CA ILE A 193 2.22 2.94 -12.80
C ILE A 193 3.42 3.55 -12.07
N ARG A 194 3.59 4.86 -12.15
CA ARG A 194 4.74 5.55 -11.53
C ARG A 194 4.68 5.46 -10.01
N ARG A 195 3.52 5.70 -9.42
CA ARG A 195 3.30 5.61 -7.98
C ARG A 195 1.95 5.01 -7.70
N LEU A 196 1.94 4.02 -6.81
CA LEU A 196 0.72 3.41 -6.30
C LEU A 196 0.83 3.36 -4.77
N GLU A 197 -0.18 3.88 -4.10
CA GLU A 197 -0.33 3.84 -2.65
C GLU A 197 -1.64 3.12 -2.32
N VAL A 198 -1.57 2.14 -1.43
CA VAL A 198 -2.71 1.36 -0.97
C VAL A 198 -2.69 1.35 0.54
N THR A 199 -3.76 1.82 1.15
CA THR A 199 -3.96 1.72 2.60
C THR A 199 -5.15 0.82 2.86
N LEU A 200 -4.95 -0.16 3.71
CA LEU A 200 -5.99 -1.07 4.18
C LEU A 200 -6.09 -0.96 5.70
N ASP A 201 -7.28 -0.80 6.21
CA ASP A 201 -7.59 -0.88 7.63
C ASP A 201 -8.69 -1.92 7.84
N THR A 202 -8.58 -2.73 8.89
CA THR A 202 -9.56 -3.76 9.21
C THR A 202 -9.92 -3.71 10.70
N ARG A 203 -11.22 -3.70 10.99
CA ARG A 203 -11.76 -3.63 12.33
C ARG A 203 -12.71 -4.79 12.58
N SER A 204 -12.19 -5.85 13.21
CA SER A 204 -12.95 -7.08 13.48
C SER A 204 -14.10 -6.88 14.49
N SER A 205 -14.02 -5.82 15.30
CA SER A 205 -15.03 -5.45 16.30
C SER A 205 -16.05 -4.45 15.78
N ALA A 206 -16.07 -4.15 14.48
CA ALA A 206 -17.01 -3.21 13.90
C ALA A 206 -18.44 -3.70 14.09
N THR A 207 -19.29 -2.82 14.59
CA THR A 207 -20.72 -3.02 14.74
C THR A 207 -21.49 -2.61 13.48
N GLU A 208 -22.81 -2.73 13.50
CA GLU A 208 -23.67 -2.31 12.38
C GLU A 208 -23.43 -0.83 12.01
N GLY A 209 -23.24 -0.56 10.73
CA GLY A 209 -22.96 0.77 10.20
C GLY A 209 -21.53 1.28 10.40
N GLU A 210 -20.70 0.61 11.20
CA GLU A 210 -19.29 0.97 11.33
C GLU A 210 -18.43 0.35 10.21
N SER A 211 -17.39 1.05 9.78
CA SER A 211 -16.42 0.50 8.82
C SER A 211 -15.65 -0.66 9.41
N ALA A 212 -15.85 -1.84 8.86
CA ALA A 212 -15.12 -3.06 9.22
C ALA A 212 -13.86 -3.25 8.35
N ILE A 213 -13.92 -2.82 7.08
CA ILE A 213 -12.78 -2.76 6.16
C ILE A 213 -12.81 -1.39 5.49
N ALA A 214 -11.71 -0.67 5.56
CA ALA A 214 -11.49 0.56 4.80
C ALA A 214 -10.31 0.35 3.85
N LEU A 215 -10.50 0.70 2.59
CA LEU A 215 -9.50 0.61 1.53
C LEU A 215 -9.35 1.97 0.87
N SER A 216 -8.12 2.46 0.75
CA SER A 216 -7.79 3.60 -0.09
C SER A 216 -6.71 3.20 -1.09
N VAL A 217 -6.95 3.49 -2.35
CA VAL A 217 -6.01 3.25 -3.45
C VAL A 217 -5.81 4.57 -4.18
N GLN A 218 -4.56 4.99 -4.32
CA GLN A 218 -4.19 6.20 -5.07
C GLN A 218 -3.08 5.86 -6.05
N SER A 219 -3.27 6.21 -7.30
CA SER A 219 -2.28 6.00 -8.34
C SER A 219 -1.99 7.27 -9.13
N GLN A 220 -0.75 7.41 -9.56
CA GLN A 220 -0.27 8.57 -10.32
C GLN A 220 0.51 8.11 -11.54
N SER A 221 0.25 8.78 -12.67
CA SER A 221 0.92 8.55 -13.96
C SER A 221 0.89 7.07 -14.37
N ILE A 222 -0.28 6.62 -14.78
CA ILE A 222 -0.48 5.29 -15.34
C ILE A 222 -0.23 5.40 -16.85
N THR A 223 0.85 4.79 -17.33
CA THR A 223 1.16 4.70 -18.76
C THR A 223 0.54 3.43 -19.32
N LEU A 224 -0.33 3.59 -20.28
CA LEU A 224 -1.04 2.49 -20.94
C LEU A 224 -0.12 1.80 -21.96
N PRO A 225 -0.32 0.50 -22.22
CA PRO A 225 0.44 -0.20 -23.24
C PRO A 225 0.17 0.37 -24.64
N SER A 226 1.15 0.26 -25.52
CA SER A 226 0.97 0.60 -26.93
C SER A 226 -0.12 -0.27 -27.55
N LEU A 227 -1.00 0.33 -28.33
CA LEU A 227 -1.99 -0.41 -29.09
C LEU A 227 -1.33 -0.99 -30.35
N SER A 228 -1.75 -2.17 -30.76
CA SER A 228 -1.31 -2.80 -32.02
C SER A 228 -1.72 -1.94 -33.24
N GLN A 229 -1.03 -2.12 -34.36
CA GLN A 229 -1.32 -1.46 -35.65
C GLN A 229 -1.21 0.07 -35.64
N GLY A 230 -0.34 0.67 -34.82
CA GLY A 230 -0.11 2.11 -34.81
C GLY A 230 -1.27 2.96 -34.28
N ARG A 231 -2.29 2.33 -33.69
CA ARG A 231 -3.39 3.07 -33.03
C ARG A 231 -2.90 3.74 -31.77
N SER A 232 -3.44 4.89 -31.48
CA SER A 232 -3.20 5.63 -30.23
C SER A 232 -4.43 5.59 -29.31
N TRP A 233 -4.20 5.71 -28.02
CA TRP A 233 -5.28 5.88 -27.06
C TRP A 233 -5.98 7.24 -27.30
N PRO A 234 -7.29 7.29 -27.52
CA PRO A 234 -7.98 8.53 -27.90
C PRO A 234 -7.80 9.67 -26.89
N LEU A 235 -7.81 9.36 -25.58
CA LEU A 235 -7.61 10.35 -24.51
C LEU A 235 -6.12 10.49 -24.11
N GLY A 236 -5.21 9.90 -24.90
CA GLY A 236 -3.78 9.91 -24.63
C GLY A 236 -3.27 8.63 -23.96
N PRO A 237 -1.97 8.36 -24.05
CA PRO A 237 -1.36 7.13 -23.54
C PRO A 237 -1.16 7.14 -22.01
N ARG A 238 -1.53 8.19 -21.33
CA ARG A 238 -1.31 8.35 -19.89
C ARG A 238 -2.59 8.76 -19.18
N ILE A 239 -2.89 8.05 -18.09
CA ILE A 239 -3.86 8.46 -17.08
C ILE A 239 -3.07 9.19 -15.99
N GLU A 240 -3.40 10.45 -15.70
CA GLU A 240 -2.69 11.29 -14.75
C GLU A 240 -2.85 10.80 -13.33
N THR A 241 -4.10 10.54 -12.94
CA THR A 241 -4.44 10.03 -11.61
C THR A 241 -5.64 9.10 -11.66
N ALA A 242 -5.64 8.07 -10.82
CA ALA A 242 -6.82 7.29 -10.50
C ALA A 242 -6.84 6.98 -9.00
N GLY A 243 -8.00 7.10 -8.38
CA GLY A 243 -8.16 6.89 -6.95
C GLY A 243 -9.45 6.16 -6.61
N LEU A 244 -9.44 5.48 -5.48
CA LEU A 244 -10.59 4.78 -4.91
C LEU A 244 -10.50 4.84 -3.38
N THR A 245 -11.55 5.31 -2.73
CA THR A 245 -11.75 5.13 -1.29
C THR A 245 -13.04 4.35 -1.09
N ALA A 246 -12.94 3.20 -0.44
CA ALA A 246 -14.05 2.31 -0.21
C ALA A 246 -14.10 1.86 1.25
N SER A 247 -15.29 1.66 1.79
CA SER A 247 -15.49 1.05 3.11
C SER A 247 -16.60 0.01 3.08
N LEU A 248 -16.30 -1.16 3.67
CA LEU A 248 -17.27 -2.22 3.90
C LEU A 248 -17.74 -2.14 5.34
N THR A 249 -19.06 -1.98 5.56
CA THR A 249 -19.59 -1.90 6.91
C THR A 249 -19.68 -3.28 7.58
N GLY A 250 -19.58 -3.31 8.91
CA GLY A 250 -19.71 -4.50 9.73
C GLY A 250 -21.11 -4.73 10.28
N PRO A 251 -21.29 -5.78 11.06
CA PRO A 251 -20.25 -6.78 11.42
C PRO A 251 -19.93 -7.72 10.27
N LEU A 252 -18.65 -8.15 10.19
CA LEU A 252 -18.23 -9.13 9.19
C LEU A 252 -18.46 -10.55 9.72
N PRO A 253 -19.33 -11.35 9.08
CA PRO A 253 -19.63 -12.69 9.53
C PRO A 253 -18.41 -13.61 9.41
N VAL A 254 -18.17 -14.42 10.43
CA VAL A 254 -17.17 -15.48 10.41
C VAL A 254 -17.77 -16.78 9.86
N GLY A 255 -16.97 -17.60 9.19
CA GLY A 255 -17.43 -18.89 8.65
C GLY A 255 -16.65 -19.34 7.42
N ARG A 256 -16.81 -20.61 7.05
CA ARG A 256 -16.10 -21.23 5.92
C ARG A 256 -16.87 -21.15 4.60
N VAL A 257 -18.16 -20.91 4.64
CA VAL A 257 -19.06 -20.86 3.46
C VAL A 257 -19.26 -19.43 3.03
N PRO A 258 -18.71 -18.99 1.88
CA PRO A 258 -18.78 -17.60 1.42
C PRO A 258 -20.22 -17.09 1.21
N THR A 259 -21.09 -17.92 0.59
CA THR A 259 -22.50 -17.58 0.39
C THR A 259 -23.21 -17.29 1.70
N ARG A 260 -23.04 -18.13 2.70
CA ARG A 260 -23.68 -17.96 4.02
C ARG A 260 -23.18 -16.68 4.72
N ARG A 261 -21.90 -16.35 4.56
CA ARG A 261 -21.36 -15.10 5.08
C ARG A 261 -21.95 -13.89 4.37
N ALA A 262 -22.10 -13.97 3.05
CA ALA A 262 -22.73 -12.89 2.26
C ALA A 262 -24.20 -12.69 2.63
N GLU A 263 -24.96 -13.78 2.83
CA GLU A 263 -26.35 -13.73 3.31
C GLU A 263 -26.44 -13.04 4.67
N ILE A 264 -25.65 -13.49 5.65
CA ILE A 264 -25.66 -12.90 7.00
C ILE A 264 -25.25 -11.43 6.95
N TRP A 265 -24.26 -11.06 6.14
CA TRP A 265 -23.81 -9.68 5.99
C TRP A 265 -24.90 -8.80 5.36
N ARG A 266 -25.57 -9.28 4.30
CA ARG A 266 -26.71 -8.62 3.67
C ARG A 266 -27.85 -8.41 4.65
N ASP A 267 -28.24 -9.49 5.37
CA ASP A 267 -29.38 -9.49 6.29
C ASP A 267 -29.12 -8.59 7.52
N ALA A 268 -27.86 -8.38 7.85
CA ALA A 268 -27.41 -7.41 8.86
C ALA A 268 -27.29 -5.97 8.33
N GLY A 269 -27.84 -5.66 7.15
CA GLY A 269 -27.76 -4.30 6.58
C GLY A 269 -26.35 -3.89 6.10
N GLY A 270 -25.52 -4.85 5.76
CA GLY A 270 -24.17 -4.59 5.25
C GLY A 270 -24.17 -3.79 3.95
N VAL A 271 -23.30 -2.78 3.87
CA VAL A 271 -23.12 -1.96 2.66
C VAL A 271 -21.65 -1.77 2.33
N LEU A 272 -21.39 -1.62 1.04
CA LEU A 272 -20.12 -1.17 0.49
C LEU A 272 -20.28 0.29 0.06
N GLU A 273 -19.60 1.19 0.73
CA GLU A 273 -19.54 2.60 0.38
C GLU A 273 -18.33 2.88 -0.49
N LEU A 274 -18.55 3.44 -1.67
CA LEU A 274 -17.51 3.99 -2.55
C LEU A 274 -17.61 5.51 -2.41
N ARG A 275 -16.58 6.15 -1.83
CA ARG A 275 -16.64 7.58 -1.50
C ARG A 275 -15.95 8.45 -2.55
N ASP A 276 -14.72 8.11 -2.92
CA ASP A 276 -13.88 8.90 -3.79
C ASP A 276 -13.33 8.03 -4.92
N VAL A 277 -14.20 7.65 -5.85
CA VAL A 277 -13.71 7.04 -7.11
C VAL A 277 -13.35 8.19 -8.04
N THR A 278 -12.07 8.36 -8.32
CA THR A 278 -11.56 9.47 -9.13
C THR A 278 -10.74 8.96 -10.31
N LEU A 279 -10.86 9.67 -11.44
CA LEU A 279 -10.07 9.40 -12.63
C LEU A 279 -9.78 10.70 -13.35
N ARG A 280 -8.54 10.91 -13.75
CA ARG A 280 -8.15 11.99 -14.67
C ARG A 280 -7.38 11.38 -15.85
N TRP A 281 -7.95 11.56 -17.04
CA TRP A 281 -7.37 11.04 -18.28
C TRP A 281 -7.53 12.04 -19.42
N GLY A 282 -6.45 12.66 -19.81
CA GLY A 282 -6.46 13.74 -20.80
C GLY A 282 -7.39 14.89 -20.38
N PRO A 283 -8.35 15.32 -21.22
CA PRO A 283 -9.27 16.39 -20.87
C PRO A 283 -10.35 15.93 -19.87
N ALA A 284 -10.56 14.64 -19.71
CA ALA A 284 -11.61 14.10 -18.86
C ALA A 284 -11.17 13.99 -17.39
N ALA A 285 -12.00 14.51 -16.50
CA ALA A 285 -11.91 14.18 -15.08
C ALA A 285 -13.27 13.64 -14.63
N ALA A 286 -13.26 12.53 -13.91
CA ALA A 286 -14.43 11.90 -13.34
C ALA A 286 -14.27 11.72 -11.84
N SER A 287 -15.33 11.95 -11.08
CA SER A 287 -15.42 11.54 -9.69
C SER A 287 -16.79 10.88 -9.45
N ALA A 288 -16.81 9.83 -8.61
CA ALA A 288 -18.04 9.14 -8.30
C ALA A 288 -18.11 8.73 -6.84
N ALA A 289 -19.32 8.68 -6.31
CA ALA A 289 -19.62 8.09 -5.02
C ALA A 289 -20.86 7.21 -5.15
N ALA A 290 -20.88 6.07 -4.46
CA ALA A 290 -21.99 5.13 -4.51
C ALA A 290 -22.08 4.31 -3.23
N THR A 291 -23.28 3.86 -2.90
CA THR A 291 -23.55 2.88 -1.86
C THR A 291 -24.13 1.63 -2.51
N LEU A 292 -23.49 0.49 -2.26
CA LEU A 292 -23.86 -0.81 -2.80
C LEU A 292 -24.24 -1.75 -1.67
N ALA A 293 -25.25 -2.58 -1.90
CA ALA A 293 -25.68 -3.69 -1.06
C ALA A 293 -25.75 -4.96 -1.90
N LEU A 294 -26.12 -6.08 -1.29
CA LEU A 294 -26.45 -7.32 -2.00
C LEU A 294 -27.97 -7.48 -2.06
N ASP A 295 -28.48 -7.90 -3.22
CA ASP A 295 -29.88 -8.31 -3.39
C ASP A 295 -30.13 -9.75 -2.86
N GLU A 296 -31.36 -10.26 -3.01
CA GLU A 296 -31.72 -11.62 -2.59
C GLU A 296 -30.91 -12.71 -3.30
N ALA A 297 -30.49 -12.47 -4.54
CA ALA A 297 -29.64 -13.35 -5.33
C ALA A 297 -28.14 -13.15 -5.05
N LEU A 298 -27.79 -12.36 -3.99
CA LEU A 298 -26.43 -11.98 -3.63
C LEU A 298 -25.66 -11.28 -4.77
N GLN A 299 -26.40 -10.56 -5.63
CA GLN A 299 -25.82 -9.72 -6.64
C GLN A 299 -25.71 -8.27 -6.14
N PRO A 300 -24.71 -7.50 -6.57
CA PRO A 300 -24.56 -6.11 -6.16
C PRO A 300 -25.68 -5.24 -6.73
N MET A 301 -26.29 -4.44 -5.87
CA MET A 301 -27.27 -3.42 -6.20
C MET A 301 -26.97 -2.12 -5.45
N GLY A 302 -27.37 -0.98 -6.00
CA GLY A 302 -27.16 0.29 -5.32
C GLY A 302 -27.34 1.51 -6.18
N ALA A 303 -27.01 2.66 -5.58
CA ALA A 303 -27.12 3.96 -6.23
C ALA A 303 -25.93 4.86 -5.86
N GLY A 304 -25.72 5.86 -6.69
CA GLY A 304 -24.65 6.83 -6.50
C GLY A 304 -24.79 8.03 -7.43
N THR A 305 -23.74 8.80 -7.47
CA THR A 305 -23.60 9.94 -8.40
C THR A 305 -22.24 9.89 -9.06
N VAL A 306 -22.19 10.31 -10.31
CA VAL A 306 -20.95 10.55 -11.04
C VAL A 306 -20.91 12.01 -11.49
N ARG A 307 -19.77 12.65 -11.28
CA ARG A 307 -19.47 14.00 -11.74
C ARG A 307 -18.41 13.93 -12.81
N LEU A 308 -18.64 14.58 -13.92
CA LEU A 308 -17.77 14.60 -15.09
C LEU A 308 -17.38 16.02 -15.44
N VAL A 309 -16.10 16.25 -15.67
CA VAL A 309 -15.52 17.49 -16.18
C VAL A 309 -14.82 17.18 -17.49
N GLY A 310 -14.88 18.09 -18.47
CA GLY A 310 -14.27 17.90 -19.79
C GLY A 310 -14.95 16.82 -20.66
N ALA A 311 -16.18 16.42 -20.32
CA ALA A 311 -16.88 15.35 -21.00
C ALA A 311 -17.08 15.62 -22.50
N GLN A 312 -17.38 16.86 -22.89
CA GLN A 312 -17.59 17.26 -24.29
C GLN A 312 -16.32 17.01 -25.13
N GLU A 313 -15.18 17.46 -24.65
CA GLU A 313 -13.88 17.28 -25.35
C GLU A 313 -13.49 15.79 -25.40
N ALA A 314 -13.65 15.08 -24.29
CA ALA A 314 -13.40 13.64 -24.24
C ALA A 314 -14.25 12.84 -25.22
N LEU A 315 -15.55 13.14 -25.34
CA LEU A 315 -16.46 12.51 -26.30
C LEU A 315 -16.04 12.81 -27.74
N SER A 316 -15.64 14.03 -28.05
CA SER A 316 -15.09 14.41 -29.35
C SER A 316 -13.84 13.60 -29.71
N MET A 317 -12.89 13.46 -28.77
CA MET A 317 -11.68 12.67 -28.97
C MET A 317 -11.98 11.17 -29.13
N LEU A 318 -12.93 10.62 -28.38
CA LEU A 318 -13.37 9.23 -28.51
C LEU A 318 -14.02 8.96 -29.88
N GLY A 319 -14.80 9.92 -30.40
CA GLY A 319 -15.38 9.85 -31.75
C GLY A 319 -14.29 9.92 -32.83
N ALA A 320 -13.36 10.86 -32.72
CA ALA A 320 -12.23 11.00 -33.64
C ALA A 320 -11.32 9.78 -33.64
N GLY A 321 -11.14 9.13 -32.48
CA GLY A 321 -10.38 7.88 -32.32
C GLY A 321 -11.13 6.62 -32.73
N GLY A 322 -12.39 6.72 -33.17
CA GLY A 322 -13.21 5.60 -33.63
C GLY A 322 -13.63 4.62 -32.53
N VAL A 323 -13.58 5.02 -31.27
CA VAL A 323 -14.08 4.22 -30.13
C VAL A 323 -15.61 4.22 -30.10
N ILE A 324 -16.21 5.37 -30.42
CA ILE A 324 -17.65 5.54 -30.64
C ILE A 324 -17.85 6.11 -32.05
N ASP A 325 -19.00 5.81 -32.65
CA ASP A 325 -19.29 6.39 -33.96
C ASP A 325 -19.46 7.91 -33.89
N ALA A 326 -19.15 8.61 -34.99
CA ALA A 326 -19.11 10.06 -35.01
C ALA A 326 -20.46 10.72 -34.69
N ARG A 327 -21.59 10.09 -35.09
CA ARG A 327 -22.92 10.63 -34.80
C ARG A 327 -23.28 10.50 -33.33
N THR A 328 -22.93 9.36 -32.74
CA THR A 328 -23.11 9.13 -31.29
C THR A 328 -22.24 10.10 -30.51
N ALA A 329 -20.97 10.30 -30.91
CA ALA A 329 -20.07 11.27 -30.28
C ALA A 329 -20.63 12.70 -30.33
N GLU A 330 -21.12 13.13 -31.49
CA GLU A 330 -21.69 14.46 -31.68
C GLU A 330 -22.95 14.66 -30.85
N THR A 331 -23.87 13.69 -30.87
CA THR A 331 -25.10 13.73 -30.09
C THR A 331 -24.82 13.77 -28.60
N ALA A 332 -23.92 12.90 -28.12
CA ALA A 332 -23.51 12.86 -26.72
C ALA A 332 -22.81 14.16 -26.29
N SER A 333 -21.96 14.74 -27.14
CA SER A 333 -21.29 16.02 -26.87
C SER A 333 -22.29 17.18 -26.74
N ARG A 334 -23.32 17.23 -27.61
CA ARG A 334 -24.39 18.22 -27.51
C ARG A 334 -25.22 18.05 -26.23
N MET A 335 -25.54 16.80 -25.88
CA MET A 335 -26.22 16.52 -24.62
C MET A 335 -25.37 16.89 -23.40
N ALA A 336 -24.07 16.58 -23.44
CA ALA A 336 -23.13 16.95 -22.41
C ALA A 336 -23.09 18.47 -22.22
N ALA A 337 -23.06 19.24 -23.31
CA ALA A 337 -23.10 20.71 -23.26
C ALA A 337 -24.40 21.24 -22.62
N LEU A 338 -25.55 20.61 -22.91
CA LEU A 338 -26.86 21.00 -22.33
C LEU A 338 -26.99 20.65 -20.84
N LEU A 339 -26.36 19.56 -20.41
CA LEU A 339 -26.37 19.09 -19.03
C LEU A 339 -25.29 19.75 -18.16
N ALA A 340 -24.32 20.39 -18.80
CA ALA A 340 -23.22 21.05 -18.10
C ALA A 340 -23.74 22.21 -17.25
N ARG A 341 -23.38 22.18 -15.98
CA ARG A 341 -23.63 23.29 -15.04
C ARG A 341 -22.36 24.06 -14.80
N PRO A 342 -22.42 25.38 -14.62
CA PRO A 342 -21.25 26.12 -14.18
C PRO A 342 -20.68 25.49 -12.91
N GLY A 343 -19.38 25.29 -12.87
CA GLY A 343 -18.68 24.98 -11.64
C GLY A 343 -18.71 26.17 -10.68
N GLY A 344 -18.08 26.02 -9.51
CA GLY A 344 -17.80 27.16 -8.64
C GLY A 344 -16.94 28.23 -9.31
N GLU A 345 -16.71 29.34 -8.63
CA GLU A 345 -15.91 30.46 -9.15
C GLU A 345 -14.53 29.97 -9.60
N GLY A 346 -14.26 30.00 -10.92
CA GLY A 346 -13.01 29.48 -11.52
C GLY A 346 -12.99 27.98 -11.81
N GLU A 347 -14.04 27.23 -11.53
CA GLU A 347 -14.13 25.82 -11.87
C GLU A 347 -14.70 25.58 -13.29
N PRO A 348 -14.19 24.57 -14.02
CA PRO A 348 -14.74 24.22 -15.33
C PRO A 348 -16.17 23.67 -15.22
N PRO A 349 -16.97 23.77 -16.31
CA PRO A 349 -18.31 23.21 -16.34
C PRO A 349 -18.29 21.71 -16.03
N GLN A 350 -19.26 21.28 -15.21
CA GLN A 350 -19.36 19.90 -14.76
C GLN A 350 -20.77 19.33 -15.01
N ILE A 351 -20.82 18.04 -15.23
CA ILE A 351 -22.05 17.27 -15.39
C ILE A 351 -22.18 16.34 -14.20
N GLU A 352 -23.31 16.40 -13.51
CA GLU A 352 -23.60 15.46 -12.42
C GLU A 352 -24.79 14.57 -12.83
N LEU A 353 -24.57 13.25 -12.79
CA LEU A 353 -25.52 12.27 -13.24
C LEU A 353 -25.76 11.22 -12.16
N PRO A 354 -27.01 10.79 -11.93
CA PRO A 354 -27.30 9.67 -11.06
C PRO A 354 -26.81 8.36 -11.68
N LEU A 355 -26.23 7.53 -10.84
CA LEU A 355 -25.76 6.18 -11.15
C LEU A 355 -26.64 5.18 -10.41
N THR A 356 -27.10 4.13 -11.09
CA THR A 356 -27.86 3.04 -10.48
C THR A 356 -27.31 1.70 -10.96
N LEU A 357 -27.21 0.76 -10.03
CA LEU A 357 -26.88 -0.64 -10.31
C LEU A 357 -28.04 -1.50 -9.82
N GLN A 358 -28.72 -2.15 -10.72
CA GLN A 358 -29.82 -3.06 -10.43
C GLN A 358 -29.87 -4.17 -11.49
N ASP A 359 -30.17 -5.39 -11.09
CA ASP A 359 -30.22 -6.56 -11.97
C ASP A 359 -28.95 -6.72 -12.82
N ARG A 360 -27.80 -6.42 -12.23
CA ARG A 360 -26.46 -6.41 -12.88
C ARG A 360 -26.32 -5.37 -14.01
N ARG A 361 -27.26 -4.42 -14.14
CA ARG A 361 -27.22 -3.32 -15.10
C ARG A 361 -26.80 -2.04 -14.42
N LEU A 362 -25.65 -1.54 -14.86
CA LEU A 362 -25.20 -0.20 -14.49
C LEU A 362 -25.84 0.80 -15.42
N SER A 363 -26.59 1.74 -14.87
CA SER A 363 -27.27 2.79 -15.64
C SER A 363 -26.79 4.17 -15.17
N LEU A 364 -26.55 5.05 -16.15
CA LEU A 364 -26.21 6.43 -15.96
C LEU A 364 -27.40 7.30 -16.44
N ALA A 365 -27.99 8.11 -15.57
CA ALA A 365 -29.16 8.89 -15.87
C ALA A 365 -30.32 8.05 -16.51
N ARG A 366 -30.53 6.83 -16.03
CA ARG A 366 -31.50 5.81 -16.53
C ARG A 366 -31.12 5.16 -17.87
N LEU A 367 -29.99 5.52 -18.49
CA LEU A 367 -29.52 4.86 -19.69
C LEU A 367 -28.57 3.70 -19.28
N PRO A 368 -28.85 2.46 -19.74
CA PRO A 368 -27.99 1.33 -19.44
C PRO A 368 -26.65 1.50 -20.17
N VAL A 369 -25.56 1.51 -19.40
CA VAL A 369 -24.20 1.71 -19.93
C VAL A 369 -23.43 0.39 -19.97
N LEU A 370 -23.63 -0.45 -18.96
CA LEU A 370 -22.88 -1.70 -18.82
C LEU A 370 -23.74 -2.77 -18.14
N ARG A 371 -23.54 -4.01 -18.55
CA ARG A 371 -24.05 -5.18 -17.83
C ARG A 371 -22.90 -5.88 -17.13
N LEU A 372 -22.93 -5.99 -15.82
CA LEU A 372 -21.95 -6.70 -15.04
C LEU A 372 -22.13 -8.22 -15.19
N PRO A 373 -21.03 -8.98 -15.19
CA PRO A 373 -21.11 -10.43 -15.10
C PRO A 373 -21.76 -10.84 -13.77
N GLU A 374 -22.29 -12.05 -13.73
CA GLU A 374 -22.82 -12.62 -12.51
C GLU A 374 -21.71 -12.85 -11.48
N LEU A 375 -21.95 -12.39 -10.24
CA LEU A 375 -21.05 -12.68 -9.14
C LEU A 375 -21.32 -14.12 -8.68
N VAL A 376 -20.44 -15.04 -9.09
CA VAL A 376 -20.50 -16.45 -8.73
C VAL A 376 -19.84 -16.64 -7.37
N TRP A 377 -20.63 -17.03 -6.38
CA TRP A 377 -20.11 -17.33 -5.04
C TRP A 377 -19.48 -18.74 -5.03
N PRO A 378 -18.26 -18.90 -4.47
CA PRO A 378 -17.63 -20.22 -4.39
C PRO A 378 -18.46 -21.19 -3.56
N VAL A 379 -18.70 -22.38 -4.10
CA VAL A 379 -19.32 -23.49 -3.38
C VAL A 379 -18.19 -24.31 -2.72
N PRO A 380 -18.28 -24.61 -1.42
CA PRO A 380 -17.27 -25.44 -0.76
C PRO A 380 -17.14 -26.80 -1.47
N PRO A 381 -15.93 -27.32 -1.68
CA PRO A 381 -15.76 -28.67 -2.19
C PRO A 381 -16.34 -29.66 -1.19
N GLY A 382 -17.38 -30.44 -1.56
CA GLY A 382 -18.00 -31.45 -0.72
C GLY A 382 -19.52 -31.62 -0.81
N ARG A 383 -20.24 -30.83 -1.60
CA ARG A 383 -21.71 -30.91 -1.70
C ARG A 383 -22.23 -31.32 -3.09
N ARG A 384 -21.41 -31.96 -3.93
CA ARG A 384 -21.88 -32.37 -5.27
C ARG A 384 -22.51 -33.77 -5.37
N ASP A 385 -22.54 -34.54 -4.29
CA ASP A 385 -22.92 -35.96 -4.39
C ASP A 385 -24.07 -36.37 -3.47
N SER A 386 -25.04 -35.52 -3.20
CA SER A 386 -26.20 -35.92 -2.38
C SER A 386 -27.55 -35.51 -2.98
N GLU A 387 -27.61 -35.18 -4.28
CA GLU A 387 -28.88 -35.05 -5.00
C GLU A 387 -28.77 -35.72 -6.38
N GLU A 388 -28.78 -37.07 -6.37
CA GLU A 388 -29.30 -37.96 -7.41
C GLU A 388 -30.17 -39.04 -6.76
#